data_578b7551c229906a821652d04d6d99cc
#
_entry.id   578b7551c229906a821652d04d6d99cc
#
_cell.length_a   1.000
_cell.length_b   1.000
_cell.length_c   1.000
_cell.angle_alpha   90.00
_cell.angle_beta   90.00
_cell.angle_gamma   90.00
#
_symmetry.space_group_name_H-M   'P 1'
#
loop_
_entity.id
_entity.type
_entity.pdbx_description
1 polymer ?
#
loop_
_entity_poly.entity_id
_entity_poly.type
_entity_poly.pdbx_seq_one_letter_code
_entity_poly.pdbx_strand_id
1 'polypeptide(L)'
;MQHFGAAFTPIFYLFTGFSFIPIAARQMNNPEKNIPRVLIAVMVSVTILDCLMMFVAIGLVGSKLSTYSTPLASALGNGVGKWGYSFIIVGMLISIFGVAFSASFNAPSLIASLANEQKFLPAWVGKKNKHDAPWVGIIMTAILTGVFVTQSYLFLVSCTVLASFIQYVPSILAVIKFKHSNEFPNHGFKLPGKYTIPIIALIVSCYMVTNFTPVTLLVGVVVAAIGAVLYIFMDRDPAMEEMEKLHQEFLDKLRHNKIKF
;
A
#
# COMPACT_ATOMS: atom_id res chain seq x y z
N MET A 1 -2.40 25.28 12.42
CA MET A 1 -1.95 23.88 12.44
C MET A 1 -3.01 22.87 12.00
N GLN A 2 -4.31 23.09 12.26
CA GLN A 2 -5.40 22.18 11.82
C GLN A 2 -5.46 21.95 10.30
N HIS A 3 -5.14 22.95 9.49
CA HIS A 3 -5.15 22.82 8.02
C HIS A 3 -4.01 21.98 7.46
N PHE A 4 -2.88 21.89 8.15
CA PHE A 4 -1.74 21.10 7.71
C PHE A 4 -2.02 19.59 7.84
N GLY A 5 -2.63 19.17 8.94
CA GLY A 5 -3.01 17.78 9.14
C GLY A 5 -4.05 17.27 8.13
N ALA A 6 -5.03 18.11 7.79
CA ALA A 6 -6.07 17.77 6.82
C ALA A 6 -5.50 17.61 5.38
N ALA A 7 -4.46 18.36 5.03
CA ALA A 7 -3.79 18.25 3.73
C ALA A 7 -2.83 17.05 3.65
N PHE A 8 -2.30 16.62 4.78
CA PHE A 8 -1.27 15.57 4.81
C PHE A 8 -1.81 14.21 4.36
N THR A 9 -3.03 13.84 4.74
CA THR A 9 -3.64 12.55 4.36
C THR A 9 -3.80 12.40 2.84
N PRO A 10 -4.38 13.36 2.09
CA PRO A 10 -4.42 13.31 0.64
C PRO A 10 -3.03 13.30 -0.02
N ILE A 11 -2.07 14.07 0.51
CA ILE A 11 -0.69 14.07 -0.01
C ILE A 11 -0.06 12.70 0.19
N PHE A 12 -0.21 12.08 1.37
CA PHE A 12 0.32 10.75 1.63
C PHE A 12 -0.30 9.70 0.70
N TYR A 13 -1.57 9.87 0.34
CA TYR A 13 -2.26 8.98 -0.59
C TYR A 13 -1.59 8.93 -1.97
N LEU A 14 -0.99 10.03 -2.45
CA LEU A 14 -0.26 10.07 -3.73
C LEU A 14 0.91 9.08 -3.76
N PHE A 15 1.49 8.79 -2.60
CA PHE A 15 2.62 7.86 -2.44
C PHE A 15 2.20 6.42 -2.12
N THR A 16 0.90 6.12 -2.04
CA THR A 16 0.44 4.73 -1.79
C THR A 16 0.66 3.85 -3.03
N GLY A 17 0.67 2.53 -2.81
CA GLY A 17 0.83 1.56 -3.90
C GLY A 17 2.21 0.94 -4.01
N PHE A 18 3.25 1.52 -3.42
CA PHE A 18 4.60 0.93 -3.42
C PHE A 18 4.65 -0.42 -2.69
N SER A 19 3.71 -0.70 -1.79
CA SER A 19 3.58 -1.98 -1.08
C SER A 19 3.28 -3.17 -2.01
N PHE A 20 2.88 -2.94 -3.26
CA PHE A 20 2.71 -4.00 -4.27
C PHE A 20 4.05 -4.43 -4.91
N ILE A 21 5.10 -3.62 -4.84
CA ILE A 21 6.41 -3.94 -5.44
C ILE A 21 7.01 -5.24 -4.88
N PRO A 22 7.00 -5.50 -3.55
CA PRO A 22 7.50 -6.75 -3.00
C PRO A 22 6.74 -8.00 -3.48
N ILE A 23 5.47 -7.87 -3.85
CA ILE A 23 4.67 -8.97 -4.39
C ILE A 23 5.25 -9.44 -5.74
N ALA A 24 5.75 -8.51 -6.54
CA ALA A 24 6.41 -8.80 -7.81
C ALA A 24 7.83 -9.36 -7.65
N ALA A 25 8.37 -9.43 -6.42
CA ALA A 25 9.75 -9.88 -6.16
C ALA A 25 10.05 -11.28 -6.71
N ARG A 26 9.05 -12.18 -6.71
CA ARG A 26 9.18 -13.55 -7.24
C ARG A 26 9.48 -13.58 -8.74
N GLN A 27 9.14 -12.52 -9.48
CA GLN A 27 9.33 -12.39 -10.93
C GLN A 27 10.52 -11.50 -11.29
N MET A 28 11.22 -10.95 -10.30
CA MET A 28 12.34 -10.02 -10.49
C MET A 28 13.69 -10.73 -10.44
N ASN A 29 14.60 -10.36 -11.34
CA ASN A 29 16.01 -10.75 -11.23
C ASN A 29 16.69 -9.93 -10.12
N ASN A 30 17.41 -10.59 -9.22
CA ASN A 30 18.12 -9.98 -8.09
C ASN A 30 17.23 -9.03 -7.24
N PRO A 31 16.12 -9.52 -6.67
CA PRO A 31 15.12 -8.67 -5.99
C PRO A 31 15.71 -7.89 -4.82
N GLU A 32 16.66 -8.47 -4.08
CA GLU A 32 17.32 -7.84 -2.93
C GLU A 32 17.99 -6.49 -3.25
N LYS A 33 18.53 -6.35 -4.47
CA LYS A 33 19.17 -5.12 -4.93
C LYS A 33 18.22 -4.22 -5.71
N ASN A 34 17.34 -4.80 -6.50
CA ASN A 34 16.50 -4.05 -7.44
C ASN A 34 15.29 -3.44 -6.74
N ILE A 35 14.64 -4.12 -5.80
CA ILE A 35 13.49 -3.58 -5.06
C ILE A 35 13.81 -2.25 -4.36
N PRO A 36 14.88 -2.13 -3.54
CA PRO A 36 15.19 -0.88 -2.89
C PRO A 36 15.52 0.26 -3.89
N ARG A 37 16.22 -0.06 -4.98
CA ARG A 37 16.55 0.92 -6.02
C ARG A 37 15.31 1.44 -6.74
N VAL A 38 14.42 0.53 -7.14
CA VAL A 38 13.16 0.90 -7.80
C VAL A 38 12.29 1.73 -6.88
N LEU A 39 12.16 1.34 -5.60
CA LEU A 39 11.41 2.11 -4.61
C LEU A 39 11.93 3.53 -4.48
N ILE A 40 13.24 3.71 -4.29
CA ILE A 40 13.84 5.05 -4.17
C ILE A 40 13.64 5.84 -5.46
N ALA A 41 13.91 5.25 -6.62
CA ALA A 41 13.77 5.92 -7.91
C ALA A 41 12.33 6.37 -8.15
N VAL A 42 11.34 5.51 -7.91
CA VAL A 42 9.92 5.86 -8.06
C VAL A 42 9.51 6.96 -7.09
N MET A 43 9.86 6.86 -5.81
CA MET A 43 9.51 7.87 -4.81
C MET A 43 10.09 9.24 -5.15
N VAL A 44 11.36 9.30 -5.55
CA VAL A 44 12.02 10.55 -5.96
C VAL A 44 11.38 11.12 -7.23
N SER A 45 11.12 10.28 -8.24
CA SER A 45 10.50 10.70 -9.51
C SER A 45 9.10 11.27 -9.28
N VAL A 46 8.26 10.58 -8.50
CA VAL A 46 6.90 11.03 -8.15
C VAL A 46 6.97 12.37 -7.41
N THR A 47 7.84 12.49 -6.40
CA THR A 47 7.99 13.74 -5.65
C THR A 47 8.37 14.91 -6.57
N ILE A 48 9.34 14.71 -7.47
CA ILE A 48 9.75 15.76 -8.42
C ILE A 48 8.60 16.15 -9.34
N LEU A 49 7.89 15.16 -9.90
CA LEU A 49 6.77 15.40 -10.81
C LEU A 49 5.62 16.14 -10.10
N ASP A 50 5.25 15.74 -8.91
CA ASP A 50 4.17 16.36 -8.15
C ASP A 50 4.54 17.80 -7.76
N CYS A 51 5.78 18.04 -7.32
CA CYS A 51 6.27 19.39 -7.01
C CYS A 51 6.26 20.28 -8.26
N LEU A 52 6.71 19.78 -9.41
CA LEU A 52 6.71 20.53 -10.68
C LEU A 52 5.28 20.83 -11.13
N MET A 53 4.38 19.85 -11.07
CA MET A 53 2.97 20.04 -11.43
C MET A 53 2.31 21.12 -10.56
N MET A 54 2.51 21.05 -9.25
CA MET A 54 1.96 22.05 -8.32
C MET A 54 2.57 23.43 -8.52
N PHE A 55 3.88 23.51 -8.75
CA PHE A 55 4.57 24.77 -9.04
C PHE A 55 4.00 25.44 -10.30
N VAL A 56 3.84 24.70 -11.39
CA VAL A 56 3.26 25.20 -12.64
C VAL A 56 1.80 25.59 -12.46
N ALA A 57 1.00 24.75 -11.80
CA ALA A 57 -0.43 25.01 -11.58
C ALA A 57 -0.66 26.29 -10.76
N ILE A 58 0.12 26.47 -9.67
CA ILE A 58 0.06 27.69 -8.84
C ILE A 58 0.56 28.90 -9.64
N GLY A 59 1.61 28.75 -10.44
CA GLY A 59 2.14 29.81 -11.29
C GLY A 59 1.12 30.32 -12.33
N LEU A 60 0.30 29.42 -12.89
CA LEU A 60 -0.70 29.77 -13.90
C LEU A 60 -1.99 30.37 -13.33
N VAL A 61 -2.43 29.95 -12.14
CA VAL A 61 -3.77 30.29 -11.61
C VAL A 61 -3.70 30.97 -10.24
N GLY A 62 -2.59 30.85 -9.53
CA GLY A 62 -2.40 31.42 -8.20
C GLY A 62 -3.35 30.84 -7.15
N SER A 63 -3.81 31.68 -6.22
CA SER A 63 -4.68 31.29 -5.10
C SER A 63 -6.08 30.78 -5.51
N LYS A 64 -6.49 31.05 -6.75
CA LYS A 64 -7.78 30.57 -7.29
C LYS A 64 -7.79 29.08 -7.62
N LEU A 65 -6.63 28.39 -7.55
CA LEU A 65 -6.52 26.97 -7.87
C LEU A 65 -7.49 26.10 -7.06
N SER A 66 -7.73 26.43 -5.79
CA SER A 66 -8.64 25.72 -4.91
C SER A 66 -10.14 25.90 -5.21
N THR A 67 -10.50 26.87 -6.04
CA THR A 67 -11.91 27.12 -6.41
C THR A 67 -12.39 26.31 -7.59
N TYR A 68 -11.47 25.69 -8.34
CA TYR A 68 -11.81 24.88 -9.50
C TYR A 68 -12.11 23.43 -9.10
N SER A 69 -13.12 22.85 -9.73
CA SER A 69 -13.47 21.42 -9.58
C SER A 69 -12.41 20.49 -10.20
N THR A 70 -11.71 20.98 -11.23
CA THR A 70 -10.60 20.27 -11.90
C THR A 70 -9.37 21.18 -11.96
N PRO A 71 -8.63 21.33 -10.83
CA PRO A 71 -7.61 22.37 -10.70
C PRO A 71 -6.50 22.30 -11.77
N LEU A 72 -5.95 21.10 -12.02
CA LEU A 72 -4.86 20.94 -13.01
C LEU A 72 -5.31 21.20 -14.44
N ALA A 73 -6.51 20.71 -14.82
CA ALA A 73 -7.05 20.95 -16.15
C ALA A 73 -7.33 22.46 -16.36
N SER A 74 -7.91 23.11 -15.34
CA SER A 74 -8.18 24.55 -15.37
C SER A 74 -6.90 25.38 -15.42
N ALA A 75 -5.85 24.98 -14.70
CA ALA A 75 -4.56 25.66 -14.73
C ALA A 75 -3.95 25.60 -16.15
N LEU A 76 -3.90 24.44 -16.77
CA LEU A 76 -3.39 24.30 -18.12
C LEU A 76 -4.30 24.97 -19.15
N GLY A 77 -5.62 24.93 -18.95
CA GLY A 77 -6.59 25.64 -19.77
C GLY A 77 -6.39 27.16 -19.79
N ASN A 78 -6.04 27.74 -18.65
CA ASN A 78 -5.69 29.17 -18.56
C ASN A 78 -4.35 29.53 -19.26
N GLY A 79 -3.39 28.58 -19.24
CA GLY A 79 -2.08 28.85 -19.90
C GLY A 79 -2.08 28.58 -21.38
N VAL A 80 -2.71 27.52 -21.87
CA VAL A 80 -2.61 27.05 -23.27
C VAL A 80 -3.99 27.02 -23.99
N GLY A 81 -5.05 27.40 -23.29
CA GLY A 81 -6.41 27.41 -23.82
C GLY A 81 -7.15 26.07 -23.76
N LYS A 82 -8.28 25.99 -24.47
CA LYS A 82 -9.18 24.82 -24.42
C LYS A 82 -8.51 23.48 -24.74
N TRP A 83 -7.52 23.50 -25.62
CA TRP A 83 -6.76 22.30 -25.97
C TRP A 83 -6.02 21.71 -24.75
N GLY A 84 -5.35 22.57 -23.99
CA GLY A 84 -4.67 22.14 -22.76
C GLY A 84 -5.61 21.59 -21.69
N TYR A 85 -6.78 22.23 -21.52
CA TYR A 85 -7.82 21.70 -20.63
C TYR A 85 -8.25 20.30 -21.04
N SER A 86 -8.61 20.11 -22.32
CA SER A 86 -9.08 18.83 -22.84
C SER A 86 -8.00 17.74 -22.77
N PHE A 87 -6.74 18.09 -23.01
CA PHE A 87 -5.61 17.17 -22.91
C PHE A 87 -5.47 16.58 -21.50
N ILE A 88 -5.54 17.42 -20.47
CA ILE A 88 -5.49 16.94 -19.08
C ILE A 88 -6.70 16.10 -18.75
N ILE A 89 -7.92 16.49 -19.13
CA ILE A 89 -9.13 15.69 -18.85
C ILE A 89 -9.05 14.31 -19.49
N VAL A 90 -8.64 14.22 -20.75
CA VAL A 90 -8.48 12.92 -21.42
C VAL A 90 -7.40 12.08 -20.74
N GLY A 91 -6.25 12.68 -20.39
CA GLY A 91 -5.19 12.01 -19.64
C GLY A 91 -5.67 11.47 -18.28
N MET A 92 -6.43 12.29 -17.54
CA MET A 92 -7.03 11.87 -16.26
C MET A 92 -8.00 10.69 -16.45
N LEU A 93 -8.88 10.73 -17.46
CA LEU A 93 -9.79 9.64 -17.72
C LEU A 93 -9.08 8.34 -18.06
N ILE A 94 -8.06 8.39 -18.93
CA ILE A 94 -7.24 7.22 -19.28
C ILE A 94 -6.54 6.67 -18.04
N SER A 95 -5.97 7.54 -17.21
CA SER A 95 -5.27 7.14 -15.97
C SER A 95 -6.22 6.47 -14.98
N ILE A 96 -7.38 7.08 -14.71
CA ILE A 96 -8.39 6.52 -13.79
C ILE A 96 -8.87 5.15 -14.29
N PHE A 97 -9.15 5.04 -15.61
CA PHE A 97 -9.56 3.78 -16.21
C PHE A 97 -8.47 2.71 -16.08
N GLY A 98 -7.20 3.06 -16.32
CA GLY A 98 -6.07 2.15 -16.18
C GLY A 98 -5.91 1.64 -14.74
N VAL A 99 -6.05 2.50 -13.73
CA VAL A 99 -6.00 2.13 -12.31
C VAL A 99 -7.18 1.22 -11.96
N ALA A 100 -8.39 1.56 -12.37
CA ALA A 100 -9.59 0.75 -12.11
C ALA A 100 -9.48 -0.63 -12.76
N PHE A 101 -8.98 -0.70 -14.00
CA PHE A 101 -8.73 -1.94 -14.70
C PHE A 101 -7.69 -2.81 -13.96
N SER A 102 -6.56 -2.24 -13.55
CA SER A 102 -5.56 -2.94 -12.75
C SER A 102 -6.12 -3.46 -11.43
N ALA A 103 -6.89 -2.66 -10.72
CA ALA A 103 -7.51 -3.03 -9.46
C ALA A 103 -8.50 -4.20 -9.62
N SER A 104 -9.23 -4.26 -10.74
CA SER A 104 -10.19 -5.32 -11.03
C SER A 104 -9.57 -6.72 -11.15
N PHE A 105 -8.27 -6.82 -11.44
CA PHE A 105 -7.52 -8.07 -11.43
C PHE A 105 -6.80 -8.31 -10.11
N ASN A 106 -6.18 -7.28 -9.56
CA ASN A 106 -5.33 -7.43 -8.37
C ASN A 106 -6.16 -7.74 -7.11
N ALA A 107 -7.28 -7.08 -6.89
CA ALA A 107 -8.06 -7.26 -5.68
C ALA A 107 -8.67 -8.69 -5.56
N PRO A 108 -9.33 -9.26 -6.59
CA PRO A 108 -9.81 -10.64 -6.54
C PRO A 108 -8.68 -11.67 -6.39
N SER A 109 -7.54 -11.44 -7.07
CA SER A 109 -6.38 -12.33 -6.98
C SER A 109 -5.78 -12.34 -5.59
N LEU A 110 -5.72 -11.19 -4.92
CA LEU A 110 -5.27 -11.08 -3.54
C LEU A 110 -6.19 -11.85 -2.59
N ILE A 111 -7.53 -11.71 -2.74
CA ILE A 111 -8.51 -12.45 -1.95
C ILE A 111 -8.34 -13.96 -2.15
N ALA A 112 -8.14 -14.40 -3.38
CA ALA A 112 -7.91 -15.82 -3.68
C ALA A 112 -6.60 -16.35 -3.09
N SER A 113 -5.53 -15.56 -3.11
CA SER A 113 -4.25 -15.91 -2.48
C SER A 113 -4.38 -16.02 -0.96
N LEU A 114 -5.11 -15.09 -0.32
CA LEU A 114 -5.40 -15.15 1.12
C LEU A 114 -6.18 -16.42 1.50
N ALA A 115 -7.04 -16.94 0.61
CA ALA A 115 -7.80 -18.15 0.86
C ALA A 115 -7.01 -19.43 0.54
N ASN A 116 -6.31 -19.48 -0.60
CA ASN A 116 -5.69 -20.70 -1.11
C ASN A 116 -4.26 -20.94 -0.61
N GLU A 117 -3.45 -19.86 -0.57
CA GLU A 117 -2.03 -19.97 -0.23
C GLU A 117 -1.78 -19.70 1.25
N GLN A 118 -2.41 -18.65 1.79
CA GLN A 118 -2.18 -18.22 3.17
C GLN A 118 -3.22 -18.79 4.15
N LYS A 119 -4.33 -19.34 3.63
CA LYS A 119 -5.43 -19.95 4.41
C LYS A 119 -6.03 -19.04 5.48
N PHE A 120 -5.93 -17.70 5.29
CA PHE A 120 -6.57 -16.70 6.15
C PHE A 120 -8.05 -16.51 5.85
N LEU A 121 -8.55 -17.06 4.75
CA LEU A 121 -9.96 -17.04 4.38
C LEU A 121 -10.44 -18.46 4.08
N PRO A 122 -11.74 -18.75 4.27
CA PRO A 122 -12.29 -20.06 3.96
C PRO A 122 -12.02 -20.49 2.51
N ALA A 123 -11.72 -21.76 2.29
CA ALA A 123 -11.32 -22.30 0.98
C ALA A 123 -12.33 -22.04 -0.15
N TRP A 124 -13.64 -21.89 0.18
CA TRP A 124 -14.66 -21.56 -0.82
C TRP A 124 -14.49 -20.17 -1.44
N VAL A 125 -13.87 -19.22 -0.71
CA VAL A 125 -13.56 -17.87 -1.20
C VAL A 125 -12.50 -17.91 -2.30
N GLY A 126 -11.57 -18.85 -2.22
CA GLY A 126 -10.49 -19.03 -3.19
C GLY A 126 -10.88 -19.83 -4.44
N LYS A 127 -12.17 -20.21 -4.60
CA LYS A 127 -12.61 -20.98 -5.76
C LYS A 127 -12.38 -20.24 -7.06
N LYS A 128 -11.72 -20.94 -8.00
CA LYS A 128 -11.46 -20.47 -9.36
C LYS A 128 -12.43 -21.14 -10.34
N ASN A 129 -12.70 -20.48 -11.45
CA ASN A 129 -13.49 -21.04 -12.55
C ASN A 129 -12.61 -21.86 -13.50
N LYS A 130 -13.20 -22.41 -14.57
CA LYS A 130 -12.49 -23.18 -15.62
C LYS A 130 -11.37 -22.41 -16.36
N HIS A 131 -11.34 -21.09 -16.24
CA HIS A 131 -10.33 -20.19 -16.81
C HIS A 131 -9.33 -19.70 -15.75
N ASP A 132 -9.24 -20.35 -14.61
CA ASP A 132 -8.37 -20.02 -13.48
C ASP A 132 -8.64 -18.64 -12.84
N ALA A 133 -9.78 -18.03 -13.12
CA ALA A 133 -10.19 -16.76 -12.55
C ALA A 133 -10.92 -16.94 -11.20
N PRO A 134 -10.58 -16.16 -10.17
CA PRO A 134 -11.17 -16.24 -8.83
C PRO A 134 -12.56 -15.59 -8.78
N TRP A 135 -13.57 -16.28 -9.29
CA TRP A 135 -14.92 -15.74 -9.49
C TRP A 135 -15.59 -15.27 -8.19
N VAL A 136 -15.36 -15.94 -7.07
CA VAL A 136 -15.88 -15.53 -5.76
C VAL A 136 -15.24 -14.21 -5.33
N GLY A 137 -13.92 -14.09 -5.47
CA GLY A 137 -13.19 -12.84 -5.22
C GLY A 137 -13.68 -11.69 -6.10
N ILE A 138 -13.99 -11.95 -7.37
CA ILE A 138 -14.55 -10.95 -8.30
C ILE A 138 -15.92 -10.44 -7.80
N ILE A 139 -16.82 -11.35 -7.41
CA ILE A 139 -18.13 -10.96 -6.88
C ILE A 139 -17.99 -10.17 -5.59
N MET A 140 -17.14 -10.62 -4.65
CA MET A 140 -16.91 -9.91 -3.40
C MET A 140 -16.35 -8.50 -3.62
N THR A 141 -15.37 -8.34 -4.50
CA THR A 141 -14.83 -7.01 -4.82
C THR A 141 -15.85 -6.12 -5.52
N ALA A 142 -16.68 -6.68 -6.40
CA ALA A 142 -17.74 -5.92 -7.06
C ALA A 142 -18.80 -5.40 -6.07
N ILE A 143 -19.25 -6.24 -5.13
CA ILE A 143 -20.18 -5.85 -4.07
C ILE A 143 -19.56 -4.75 -3.18
N LEU A 144 -18.32 -4.95 -2.71
CA LEU A 144 -17.64 -3.95 -1.89
C LEU A 144 -17.45 -2.63 -2.62
N THR A 145 -17.06 -2.67 -3.89
CA THR A 145 -16.94 -1.47 -4.72
C THR A 145 -18.28 -0.76 -4.86
N GLY A 146 -19.38 -1.49 -5.09
CA GLY A 146 -20.73 -0.93 -5.16
C GLY A 146 -21.15 -0.21 -3.89
N VAL A 147 -20.79 -0.73 -2.71
CA VAL A 147 -21.04 -0.07 -1.42
C VAL A 147 -20.17 1.19 -1.28
N PHE A 148 -18.89 1.11 -1.64
CA PHE A 148 -17.97 2.24 -1.48
C PHE A 148 -18.19 3.38 -2.47
N VAL A 149 -18.76 3.15 -3.65
CA VAL A 149 -19.09 4.19 -4.64
C VAL A 149 -20.02 5.28 -4.07
N THR A 150 -20.83 4.95 -3.07
CA THR A 150 -21.74 5.93 -2.43
C THR A 150 -21.02 6.86 -1.43
N GLN A 151 -19.77 6.59 -1.10
CA GLN A 151 -19.01 7.34 -0.11
C GLN A 151 -18.26 8.52 -0.73
N SER A 152 -17.91 9.53 0.09
CA SER A 152 -17.12 10.66 -0.38
C SER A 152 -15.68 10.25 -0.69
N TYR A 153 -15.08 10.88 -1.70
CA TYR A 153 -13.70 10.64 -2.11
C TYR A 153 -12.70 10.80 -0.94
N LEU A 154 -12.82 11.87 -0.17
CA LEU A 154 -11.91 12.13 0.96
C LEU A 154 -12.03 11.08 2.07
N PHE A 155 -13.22 10.55 2.29
CA PHE A 155 -13.42 9.45 3.23
C PHE A 155 -12.72 8.17 2.75
N LEU A 156 -12.85 7.83 1.47
CA LEU A 156 -12.18 6.65 0.90
C LEU A 156 -10.66 6.78 0.94
N VAL A 157 -10.12 7.96 0.61
CA VAL A 157 -8.70 8.27 0.74
C VAL A 157 -8.23 8.07 2.18
N SER A 158 -8.98 8.61 3.15
CA SER A 158 -8.63 8.46 4.57
C SER A 158 -8.64 7.02 5.04
N CYS A 159 -9.62 6.21 4.62
CA CYS A 159 -9.68 4.78 4.93
C CYS A 159 -8.49 4.02 4.31
N THR A 160 -8.11 4.33 3.07
CA THR A 160 -6.98 3.69 2.39
C THR A 160 -5.66 4.02 3.08
N VAL A 161 -5.45 5.28 3.46
CA VAL A 161 -4.25 5.71 4.19
C VAL A 161 -4.20 5.05 5.56
N LEU A 162 -5.31 5.00 6.30
CA LEU A 162 -5.37 4.33 7.60
C LEU A 162 -5.04 2.83 7.48
N ALA A 163 -5.60 2.13 6.48
CA ALA A 163 -5.28 0.73 6.22
C ALA A 163 -3.79 0.53 5.93
N SER A 164 -3.17 1.45 5.18
CA SER A 164 -1.73 1.43 4.93
C SER A 164 -0.92 1.59 6.22
N PHE A 165 -1.32 2.46 7.13
CA PHE A 165 -0.64 2.62 8.43
C PHE A 165 -0.77 1.40 9.33
N ILE A 166 -1.92 0.73 9.34
CA ILE A 166 -2.11 -0.54 10.05
C ILE A 166 -1.09 -1.59 9.56
N GLN A 167 -0.75 -1.58 8.27
CA GLN A 167 0.25 -2.47 7.69
C GLN A 167 1.70 -1.99 7.96
N TYR A 168 1.96 -0.68 7.89
CA TYR A 168 3.33 -0.16 7.98
C TYR A 168 3.88 -0.15 9.39
N VAL A 169 3.07 0.13 10.41
CA VAL A 169 3.54 0.16 11.80
C VAL A 169 4.14 -1.18 12.24
N PRO A 170 3.47 -2.33 12.07
CA PRO A 170 4.10 -3.63 12.37
C PRO A 170 5.35 -3.91 11.54
N SER A 171 5.35 -3.50 10.26
CA SER A 171 6.52 -3.67 9.38
C SER A 171 7.73 -2.88 9.86
N ILE A 172 7.54 -1.64 10.32
CA ILE A 172 8.60 -0.80 10.91
C ILE A 172 9.14 -1.45 12.19
N LEU A 173 8.25 -1.94 13.06
CA LEU A 173 8.65 -2.63 14.29
C LEU A 173 9.42 -3.92 13.98
N ALA A 174 9.00 -4.68 12.97
CA ALA A 174 9.72 -5.86 12.52
C ALA A 174 11.14 -5.53 12.04
N VAL A 175 11.34 -4.44 11.29
CA VAL A 175 12.67 -3.97 10.87
C VAL A 175 13.57 -3.67 12.07
N ILE A 176 13.03 -3.04 13.13
CA ILE A 176 13.77 -2.76 14.37
C ILE A 176 14.18 -4.07 15.04
N LYS A 177 13.26 -5.04 15.14
CA LYS A 177 13.52 -6.36 15.73
C LYS A 177 14.58 -7.14 14.94
N PHE A 178 14.46 -7.21 13.61
CA PHE A 178 15.43 -7.92 12.77
C PHE A 178 16.83 -7.31 12.82
N LYS A 179 16.94 -5.99 12.95
CA LYS A 179 18.24 -5.34 13.14
C LYS A 179 18.89 -5.63 14.49
N HIS A 180 18.11 -5.95 15.49
CA HIS A 180 18.62 -6.30 16.84
C HIS A 180 18.98 -7.79 16.92
N SER A 181 18.36 -8.63 16.12
CA SER A 181 18.65 -10.07 16.06
C SER A 181 19.84 -10.35 15.15
N ASN A 182 20.83 -11.08 15.69
CA ASN A 182 21.98 -11.59 14.91
C ASN A 182 21.63 -12.86 14.10
N GLU A 183 20.39 -13.32 14.16
CA GLU A 183 19.96 -14.57 13.52
C GLU A 183 19.75 -14.42 12.01
N PHE A 184 19.52 -13.20 11.52
CA PHE A 184 19.27 -12.94 10.12
C PHE A 184 20.52 -12.39 9.44
N PRO A 185 21.08 -13.07 8.43
CA PRO A 185 22.25 -12.58 7.70
C PRO A 185 21.88 -11.30 6.94
N ASN A 186 22.63 -10.21 7.22
CA ASN A 186 22.46 -8.90 6.56
C ASN A 186 23.02 -8.92 5.12
N HIS A 187 22.42 -9.68 4.22
CA HIS A 187 22.82 -9.73 2.81
C HIS A 187 22.14 -8.66 1.94
N GLY A 188 21.12 -7.98 2.44
CA GLY A 188 20.31 -7.02 1.71
C GLY A 188 20.80 -5.57 1.80
N PHE A 189 19.93 -4.65 1.38
CA PHE A 189 20.12 -3.21 1.41
C PHE A 189 20.31 -2.70 2.84
N LYS A 190 21.46 -2.06 3.10
CA LYS A 190 21.75 -1.46 4.41
C LYS A 190 21.14 -0.06 4.47
N LEU A 191 20.12 0.12 5.27
CA LEU A 191 19.50 1.42 5.51
C LEU A 191 20.53 2.35 6.20
N PRO A 192 20.83 3.54 5.65
CA PRO A 192 21.68 4.50 6.32
C PRO A 192 21.05 4.97 7.64
N GLY A 193 21.86 5.27 8.66
CA GLY A 193 21.37 5.76 9.96
C GLY A 193 20.77 4.70 10.90
N LYS A 194 21.02 3.41 10.68
CA LYS A 194 20.59 2.30 11.55
C LYS A 194 19.10 2.39 11.99
N TYR A 195 18.82 2.93 13.18
CA TYR A 195 17.48 3.02 13.77
C TYR A 195 16.80 4.37 13.54
N THR A 196 17.51 5.39 13.06
CA THR A 196 16.98 6.77 12.93
C THR A 196 15.79 6.82 11.97
N ILE A 197 15.91 6.20 10.78
CA ILE A 197 14.84 6.21 9.77
C ILE A 197 13.58 5.46 10.28
N PRO A 198 13.66 4.22 10.81
CA PRO A 198 12.51 3.55 11.41
C PRO A 198 11.84 4.35 12.54
N ILE A 199 12.62 4.99 13.41
CA ILE A 199 12.08 5.78 14.52
C ILE A 199 11.34 7.01 13.99
N ILE A 200 11.92 7.74 13.04
CA ILE A 200 11.25 8.89 12.40
C ILE A 200 9.95 8.42 11.71
N ALA A 201 9.99 7.32 10.98
CA ALA A 201 8.81 6.75 10.33
C ALA A 201 7.71 6.40 11.34
N LEU A 202 8.07 5.85 12.51
CA LEU A 202 7.12 5.55 13.58
C LEU A 202 6.50 6.82 14.18
N ILE A 203 7.32 7.85 14.45
CA ILE A 203 6.84 9.14 14.97
C ILE A 203 5.85 9.79 13.98
N VAL A 204 6.21 9.82 12.68
CA VAL A 204 5.33 10.33 11.63
C VAL A 204 4.05 9.51 11.55
N SER A 205 4.12 8.20 11.64
CA SER A 205 2.93 7.32 11.65
C SER A 205 2.01 7.62 12.84
N CYS A 206 2.56 7.77 14.03
CA CYS A 206 1.79 8.13 15.23
C CYS A 206 1.13 9.52 15.08
N TYR A 207 1.86 10.50 14.55
CA TYR A 207 1.30 11.82 14.26
C TYR A 207 0.14 11.75 13.26
N MET A 208 0.26 10.92 12.22
CA MET A 208 -0.78 10.75 11.21
C MET A 208 -2.09 10.21 11.80
N VAL A 209 -2.00 9.27 12.73
CA VAL A 209 -3.20 8.68 13.38
C VAL A 209 -4.03 9.76 14.07
N THR A 210 -3.41 10.81 14.62
CA THR A 210 -4.14 11.92 15.29
C THR A 210 -4.92 12.82 14.33
N ASN A 211 -4.65 12.73 13.03
CA ASN A 211 -5.32 13.54 12.00
C ASN A 211 -6.52 12.84 11.34
N PHE A 212 -6.78 11.57 11.65
CA PHE A 212 -7.96 10.88 11.14
C PHE A 212 -9.23 11.29 11.89
N THR A 213 -10.34 11.30 11.16
CA THR A 213 -11.65 11.53 11.79
C THR A 213 -12.04 10.35 12.69
N PRO A 214 -12.81 10.56 13.77
CA PRO A 214 -13.26 9.46 14.62
C PRO A 214 -14.00 8.36 13.86
N VAL A 215 -14.74 8.72 12.81
CA VAL A 215 -15.45 7.76 11.94
C VAL A 215 -14.45 6.88 11.19
N THR A 216 -13.41 7.45 10.61
CA THR A 216 -12.35 6.70 9.92
C THR A 216 -11.64 5.74 10.87
N LEU A 217 -11.31 6.19 12.08
CA LEU A 217 -10.68 5.35 13.10
C LEU A 217 -11.60 4.20 13.52
N LEU A 218 -12.89 4.45 13.69
CA LEU A 218 -13.89 3.43 14.04
C LEU A 218 -13.96 2.36 12.94
N VAL A 219 -14.01 2.77 11.66
CA VAL A 219 -13.98 1.84 10.52
C VAL A 219 -12.70 1.00 10.53
N GLY A 220 -11.54 1.61 10.79
CA GLY A 220 -10.26 0.90 10.90
C GLY A 220 -10.26 -0.15 12.01
N VAL A 221 -10.79 0.21 13.20
CA VAL A 221 -10.91 -0.71 14.34
C VAL A 221 -11.87 -1.87 14.03
N VAL A 222 -13.01 -1.59 13.41
CA VAL A 222 -13.99 -2.63 13.01
C VAL A 222 -13.36 -3.60 12.01
N VAL A 223 -12.70 -3.09 10.98
CA VAL A 223 -12.03 -3.93 9.98
C VAL A 223 -10.91 -4.78 10.61
N ALA A 224 -10.10 -4.18 11.49
CA ALA A 224 -9.07 -4.90 12.23
C ALA A 224 -9.65 -5.98 13.15
N ALA A 225 -10.77 -5.69 13.84
CA ALA A 225 -11.46 -6.66 14.68
C ALA A 225 -12.02 -7.82 13.86
N ILE A 226 -12.63 -7.54 12.70
CA ILE A 226 -13.10 -8.60 11.78
C ILE A 226 -11.93 -9.47 11.33
N GLY A 227 -10.80 -8.86 10.95
CA GLY A 227 -9.58 -9.60 10.58
C GLY A 227 -9.05 -10.47 11.72
N ALA A 228 -9.03 -9.96 12.96
CA ALA A 228 -8.60 -10.71 14.14
C ALA A 228 -9.54 -11.87 14.44
N VAL A 229 -10.86 -11.66 14.35
CA VAL A 229 -11.87 -12.71 14.53
C VAL A 229 -11.69 -13.81 13.46
N LEU A 230 -11.57 -13.44 12.20
CA LEU A 230 -11.30 -14.39 11.13
C LEU A 230 -10.02 -15.18 11.39
N TYR A 231 -8.96 -14.53 11.84
CA TYR A 231 -7.69 -15.17 12.17
C TYR A 231 -7.82 -16.19 13.32
N ILE A 232 -8.64 -15.90 14.33
CA ILE A 232 -8.85 -16.81 15.48
C ILE A 232 -9.70 -18.03 15.09
N PHE A 233 -10.72 -17.81 14.23
CA PHE A 233 -11.63 -18.89 13.78
C PHE A 233 -11.07 -19.74 12.65
N MET A 234 -10.06 -19.24 11.92
CA MET A 234 -9.35 -20.03 10.94
C MET A 234 -8.41 -20.99 11.67
N ASP A 235 -8.73 -22.29 11.60
CA ASP A 235 -7.92 -23.37 12.16
C ASP A 235 -6.46 -23.20 11.70
N ARG A 236 -5.53 -23.17 12.64
CA ARG A 236 -4.09 -23.12 12.33
C ARG A 236 -3.74 -24.40 11.59
N ASP A 237 -3.72 -24.30 10.27
CA ASP A 237 -3.45 -25.42 9.39
C ASP A 237 -2.03 -25.98 9.65
N PRO A 238 -1.84 -27.32 9.56
CA PRO A 238 -0.53 -27.97 9.64
C PRO A 238 0.58 -27.36 8.78
N ALA A 239 0.23 -26.60 7.73
CA ALA A 239 1.21 -25.87 6.93
C ALA A 239 1.96 -24.76 7.67
N MET A 240 1.35 -24.15 8.70
CA MET A 240 2.07 -23.19 9.57
C MET A 240 3.00 -23.93 10.54
N GLU A 241 2.57 -25.08 11.05
CA GLU A 241 3.45 -25.97 11.84
C GLU A 241 4.60 -26.53 11.01
N GLU A 242 4.35 -26.84 9.74
CA GLU A 242 5.37 -27.34 8.82
C GLU A 242 6.35 -26.23 8.42
N MET A 243 5.89 -25.01 8.21
CA MET A 243 6.76 -23.84 8.01
C MET A 243 7.59 -23.50 9.26
N GLU A 244 6.99 -23.62 10.43
CA GLU A 244 7.70 -23.40 11.69
C GLU A 244 8.74 -24.50 11.94
N LYS A 245 8.43 -25.76 11.62
CA LYS A 245 9.39 -26.88 11.64
C LYS A 245 10.52 -26.69 10.63
N LEU A 246 10.20 -26.33 9.39
CA LEU A 246 11.20 -26.02 8.35
C LEU A 246 12.09 -24.83 8.75
N HIS A 247 11.51 -23.84 9.39
CA HIS A 247 12.26 -22.69 9.91
C HIS A 247 13.17 -23.08 11.07
N GLN A 248 12.71 -23.92 11.99
CA GLN A 248 13.51 -24.46 13.07
C GLN A 248 14.62 -25.38 12.56
N GLU A 249 14.34 -26.27 11.61
CA GLU A 249 15.39 -27.09 10.97
C GLU A 249 16.43 -26.25 10.22
N PHE A 250 16.00 -25.16 9.58
CA PHE A 250 16.92 -24.23 8.91
C PHE A 250 17.81 -23.51 9.93
N LEU A 251 17.25 -23.07 11.05
CA LEU A 251 18.01 -22.45 12.14
C LEU A 251 18.99 -23.43 12.78
N ASP A 252 18.60 -24.68 12.98
CA ASP A 252 19.47 -25.72 13.54
C ASP A 252 20.61 -26.10 12.57
N LYS A 253 20.34 -26.17 11.28
CA LYS A 253 21.39 -26.35 10.25
C LYS A 253 22.37 -25.18 10.22
N LEU A 254 21.91 -23.95 10.42
CA LEU A 254 22.78 -22.77 10.53
C LEU A 254 23.61 -22.78 11.84
N ARG A 255 23.03 -23.24 12.96
CA ARG A 255 23.74 -23.44 14.22
C ARG A 255 24.82 -24.50 14.11
N HIS A 256 24.52 -25.63 13.51
CA HIS A 256 25.50 -26.73 13.34
C HIS A 256 26.64 -26.35 12.38
N ASN A 257 26.39 -25.54 11.37
CA ASN A 257 27.44 -25.06 10.48
C ASN A 257 28.35 -23.99 11.11
N LYS A 258 27.90 -23.28 12.17
CA LYS A 258 28.73 -22.31 12.93
C LYS A 258 29.67 -22.99 13.95
N ILE A 259 29.48 -24.28 14.23
CA ILE A 259 30.32 -25.04 15.17
C ILE A 259 31.51 -25.73 14.45
N LYS A 260 31.55 -25.66 13.11
CA LYS A 260 32.59 -26.31 12.27
C LYS A 260 33.66 -25.35 11.73
N PHE A 261 33.75 -24.11 12.23
CA PHE A 261 34.86 -23.20 11.90
C PHE A 261 35.60 -22.75 13.16
#